data_ca567b0f8e7db8bccda5b4b88bb7c281
#
_entry.id   ca567b0f8e7db8bccda5b4b88bb7c281
#
_cell.length_a   1.000
_cell.length_b   1.000
_cell.length_c   1.000
_cell.angle_alpha   90.00
_cell.angle_beta   90.00
_cell.angle_gamma   90.00
#
_symmetry.space_group_name_H-M   'P 1'
#
loop_
_entity.id
_entity.type
_entity.pdbx_description
1 polymer ?
#
loop_
_entity_poly.entity_id
_entity_poly.type
_entity_poly.pdbx_seq_one_letter_code
_entity_poly.pdbx_strand_id
1 'polypeptide(L)'
;MSMETALPQQGTRAIIRRGLTTSAISLVLLWLIYGLDSISRQMIYMVLPAITTEFNLTPTSAGLMTTLITLSTAAICVPVMVWADKGGHGWRRKYRHLPIVIGYTLFTFLTGFNVLTASLAVLVLMQVLSHAIGGAGEAIEVASAGEWWSKQRRGMALGIHHTGYPWGTLVGGFAVSAVLAAYGPENWRVAFLYFPIPVVVVFTIYWWFSNKRRYDTVVESVEAVGHAKPLEAEAVDADSIKPAQAVRNPNIGVIALIAMMSIVGYFGLSFWLPQYLAFVAHYNYAEVAAYSVLFTITGGIGQIVWGAISDRIGRKLSLMIVLGWIAVGIVLFQFAGTSLGAVIGIQLFVGFALNAPYTLVYAIAFDSAGKGSTGVASSIVNVGIYLGGFSPYLVGALIALGGGFSSPTGYNIALYFLAGLMLVALIVTALFTRETVGRFRSRDRALVSLRSCNLDQATGGA
;
A
#
# COMPACT_ATOMS: atom_id res chain seq x y z
N MET A 1 35.41 -37.30 17.81
CA MET A 1 35.62 -36.17 18.75
C MET A 1 35.92 -34.93 17.93
N SER A 2 34.90 -34.25 17.48
CA SER A 2 35.01 -33.03 16.69
C SER A 2 35.01 -31.85 17.66
N MET A 3 36.13 -31.14 17.74
CA MET A 3 36.24 -29.86 18.45
C MET A 3 35.40 -28.82 17.68
N GLU A 4 34.20 -28.58 18.13
CA GLU A 4 33.46 -27.35 17.81
C GLU A 4 34.20 -26.19 18.51
N THR A 5 34.96 -25.44 17.77
CA THR A 5 35.55 -24.18 18.20
C THR A 5 34.44 -23.16 18.41
N ALA A 6 33.87 -23.10 19.61
CA ALA A 6 32.98 -22.00 20.00
C ALA A 6 33.75 -20.69 19.89
N LEU A 7 33.37 -19.82 18.98
CA LEU A 7 33.88 -18.45 18.85
C LEU A 7 33.75 -17.73 20.21
N PRO A 8 34.75 -16.92 20.64
CA PRO A 8 34.64 -16.18 21.89
C PRO A 8 33.37 -15.37 21.95
N GLN A 9 32.58 -15.45 23.01
CA GLN A 9 31.25 -14.79 23.13
C GLN A 9 31.25 -13.29 22.79
N GLN A 10 32.37 -12.60 23.00
CA GLN A 10 32.54 -11.19 22.66
C GLN A 10 32.59 -10.96 21.11
N GLY A 11 33.24 -11.84 20.35
CA GLY A 11 33.31 -11.78 18.90
C GLY A 11 31.96 -12.01 18.26
N THR A 12 31.19 -12.98 18.72
CA THR A 12 29.85 -13.30 18.25
C THR A 12 28.86 -12.12 18.46
N ARG A 13 28.89 -11.47 19.61
CA ARG A 13 28.07 -10.28 19.91
C ARG A 13 28.39 -9.12 18.97
N ALA A 14 29.67 -8.89 18.65
CA ALA A 14 30.08 -7.84 17.72
C ALA A 14 29.58 -8.10 16.28
N ILE A 15 29.66 -9.34 15.81
CA ILE A 15 29.14 -9.77 14.50
C ILE A 15 27.62 -9.54 14.42
N ILE A 16 26.88 -10.02 15.42
CA ILE A 16 25.42 -9.85 15.50
C ILE A 16 25.04 -8.36 15.46
N ARG A 17 25.69 -7.53 16.27
CA ARG A 17 25.43 -6.08 16.31
C ARG A 17 25.69 -5.40 14.96
N ARG A 18 26.79 -5.71 14.30
CA ARG A 18 27.14 -5.15 12.98
C ARG A 18 26.09 -5.54 11.93
N GLY A 19 25.70 -6.80 11.86
CA GLY A 19 24.67 -7.27 10.93
C GLY A 19 23.34 -6.62 11.16
N LEU A 20 22.84 -6.54 12.41
CA LEU A 20 21.59 -5.87 12.74
C LEU A 20 21.61 -4.39 12.40
N THR A 21 22.72 -3.67 12.66
CA THR A 21 22.87 -2.27 12.27
C THR A 21 22.82 -2.12 10.74
N THR A 22 23.49 -3.00 10.00
CA THR A 22 23.49 -3.00 8.54
C THR A 22 22.08 -3.25 7.98
N SER A 23 21.36 -4.24 8.52
CA SER A 23 19.96 -4.50 8.15
C SER A 23 19.05 -3.31 8.46
N ALA A 24 19.23 -2.66 9.62
CA ALA A 24 18.44 -1.49 10.01
C ALA A 24 18.68 -0.30 9.08
N ILE A 25 19.94 0.00 8.71
CA ILE A 25 20.27 1.07 7.76
C ILE A 25 19.68 0.77 6.38
N SER A 26 19.79 -0.49 5.91
CA SER A 26 19.15 -0.92 4.66
C SER A 26 17.64 -0.68 4.67
N LEU A 27 16.99 -1.02 5.78
CA LEU A 27 15.55 -0.83 5.95
C LEU A 27 15.18 0.66 5.92
N VAL A 28 15.93 1.52 6.60
CA VAL A 28 15.68 2.98 6.58
C VAL A 28 15.83 3.55 5.17
N LEU A 29 16.87 3.15 4.44
CA LEU A 29 17.08 3.62 3.07
C LEU A 29 15.97 3.16 2.12
N LEU A 30 15.55 1.89 2.20
CA LEU A 30 14.44 1.35 1.41
C LEU A 30 13.10 1.97 1.82
N TRP A 31 12.91 2.25 3.11
CA TRP A 31 11.75 2.98 3.61
C TRP A 31 11.67 4.42 3.06
N LEU A 32 12.82 5.12 2.98
CA LEU A 32 12.89 6.46 2.37
C LEU A 32 12.59 6.40 0.87
N ILE A 33 13.13 5.40 0.14
CA ILE A 33 12.86 5.22 -1.29
C ILE A 33 11.37 4.98 -1.51
N TYR A 34 10.76 4.11 -0.72
CA TYR A 34 9.32 3.83 -0.80
C TYR A 34 8.46 5.05 -0.46
N GLY A 35 8.92 5.88 0.50
CA GLY A 35 8.30 7.17 0.79
C GLY A 35 8.38 8.14 -0.39
N LEU A 36 9.50 8.18 -1.09
CA LEU A 36 9.67 9.02 -2.29
C LEU A 36 8.82 8.51 -3.47
N ASP A 37 8.72 7.19 -3.66
CA ASP A 37 7.79 6.61 -4.64
C ASP A 37 6.33 7.00 -4.32
N SER A 38 5.95 6.94 -3.05
CA SER A 38 4.63 7.39 -2.60
C SER A 38 4.38 8.86 -2.92
N ILE A 39 5.37 9.76 -2.71
CA ILE A 39 5.26 11.17 -3.10
C ILE A 39 5.00 11.29 -4.60
N SER A 40 5.81 10.62 -5.43
CA SER A 40 5.65 10.63 -6.89
C SER A 40 4.22 10.27 -7.31
N ARG A 41 3.67 9.23 -6.72
CA ARG A 41 2.32 8.74 -7.04
C ARG A 41 1.20 9.61 -6.47
N GLN A 42 1.43 10.31 -5.36
CA GLN A 42 0.39 11.10 -4.69
C GLN A 42 0.35 12.58 -5.10
N MET A 43 1.46 13.14 -5.61
CA MET A 43 1.55 14.56 -5.98
C MET A 43 0.45 15.00 -6.93
N ILE A 44 0.11 14.19 -7.94
CA ILE A 44 -0.91 14.54 -8.94
C ILE A 44 -2.29 14.75 -8.30
N TYR A 45 -2.62 13.98 -7.26
CA TYR A 45 -3.90 14.10 -6.56
C TYR A 45 -3.93 15.32 -5.61
N MET A 46 -2.78 15.67 -5.03
CA MET A 46 -2.65 16.87 -4.17
C MET A 46 -2.87 18.16 -4.95
N VAL A 47 -2.46 18.19 -6.22
CA VAL A 47 -2.65 19.35 -7.11
C VAL A 47 -3.87 19.19 -8.06
N LEU A 48 -4.66 18.15 -7.89
CA LEU A 48 -5.81 17.86 -8.74
C LEU A 48 -6.82 19.04 -8.83
N PRO A 49 -7.11 19.81 -7.77
CA PRO A 49 -7.96 21.00 -7.88
C PRO A 49 -7.41 22.04 -8.86
N ALA A 50 -6.12 22.29 -8.87
CA ALA A 50 -5.48 23.20 -9.83
C ALA A 50 -5.59 22.67 -11.26
N ILE A 51 -5.37 21.37 -11.46
CA ILE A 51 -5.50 20.70 -12.78
C ILE A 51 -6.94 20.77 -13.29
N THR A 52 -7.92 20.48 -12.42
CA THR A 52 -9.34 20.53 -12.82
C THR A 52 -9.76 21.93 -13.22
N THR A 53 -9.26 22.96 -12.57
CA THR A 53 -9.51 24.36 -12.91
C THR A 53 -8.82 24.74 -14.23
N GLU A 54 -7.55 24.39 -14.43
CA GLU A 54 -6.78 24.72 -15.62
C GLU A 54 -7.35 24.08 -16.89
N PHE A 55 -7.73 22.80 -16.82
CA PHE A 55 -8.24 22.04 -17.96
C PHE A 55 -9.77 22.00 -18.06
N ASN A 56 -10.49 22.74 -17.20
CA ASN A 56 -11.95 22.76 -17.13
C ASN A 56 -12.57 21.37 -17.07
N LEU A 57 -12.01 20.50 -16.21
CA LEU A 57 -12.47 19.12 -16.10
C LEU A 57 -13.81 19.03 -15.35
N THR A 58 -14.64 18.09 -15.77
CA THR A 58 -15.80 17.67 -14.98
C THR A 58 -15.36 16.62 -13.93
N PRO A 59 -16.15 16.36 -12.87
CA PRO A 59 -15.83 15.29 -11.93
C PRO A 59 -15.64 13.93 -12.62
N THR A 60 -16.44 13.62 -13.62
CA THR A 60 -16.34 12.38 -14.38
C THR A 60 -15.02 12.29 -15.17
N SER A 61 -14.61 13.38 -15.85
CA SER A 61 -13.36 13.40 -16.62
C SER A 61 -12.13 13.39 -15.71
N ALA A 62 -12.16 14.10 -14.58
CA ALA A 62 -11.11 14.03 -13.55
C ALA A 62 -11.01 12.61 -12.95
N GLY A 63 -12.15 11.98 -12.69
CA GLY A 63 -12.23 10.59 -12.24
C GLY A 63 -11.68 9.60 -13.27
N LEU A 64 -11.98 9.80 -14.57
CA LEU A 64 -11.43 8.96 -15.63
C LEU A 64 -9.91 9.12 -15.74
N MET A 65 -9.40 10.35 -15.71
CA MET A 65 -7.97 10.63 -15.73
C MET A 65 -7.25 9.90 -14.57
N THR A 66 -7.74 10.07 -13.36
CA THR A 66 -7.15 9.46 -12.17
C THR A 66 -7.26 7.94 -12.16
N THR A 67 -8.34 7.39 -12.72
CA THR A 67 -8.50 5.93 -12.91
C THR A 67 -7.49 5.37 -13.91
N LEU A 68 -7.29 6.02 -15.06
CA LEU A 68 -6.28 5.60 -16.04
C LEU A 68 -4.87 5.57 -15.43
N ILE A 69 -4.54 6.60 -14.66
CA ILE A 69 -3.27 6.70 -13.96
C ILE A 69 -3.13 5.55 -12.94
N THR A 70 -4.14 5.31 -12.11
CA THR A 70 -4.09 4.30 -11.06
C THR A 70 -4.03 2.87 -11.62
N LEU A 71 -4.86 2.56 -12.62
CA LEU A 71 -4.90 1.23 -13.24
C LEU A 71 -3.64 0.90 -14.05
N SER A 72 -2.87 1.89 -14.48
CA SER A 72 -1.65 1.68 -15.27
C SER A 72 -0.63 0.78 -14.57
N THR A 73 -0.56 0.82 -13.24
CA THR A 73 0.30 -0.05 -12.43
C THR A 73 -0.01 -1.53 -12.65
N ALA A 74 -1.29 -1.89 -12.76
CA ALA A 74 -1.71 -3.28 -12.93
C ALA A 74 -1.16 -3.90 -14.23
N ALA A 75 -0.99 -3.09 -15.27
CA ALA A 75 -0.59 -3.57 -16.60
C ALA A 75 0.83 -4.12 -16.64
N ILE A 76 1.76 -3.54 -15.88
CA ILE A 76 3.19 -3.89 -15.99
C ILE A 76 3.79 -4.51 -14.71
N CYS A 77 3.06 -4.54 -13.60
CA CYS A 77 3.56 -5.04 -12.32
C CYS A 77 4.12 -6.48 -12.44
N VAL A 78 3.36 -7.41 -13.01
CA VAL A 78 3.79 -8.81 -13.14
C VAL A 78 4.99 -8.98 -14.07
N PRO A 79 5.00 -8.45 -15.30
CA PRO A 79 6.18 -8.51 -16.17
C PRO A 79 7.45 -7.94 -15.55
N VAL A 80 7.33 -6.80 -14.84
CA VAL A 80 8.47 -6.14 -14.16
C VAL A 80 9.00 -7.01 -13.02
N MET A 81 8.12 -7.65 -12.24
CA MET A 81 8.55 -8.55 -11.17
C MET A 81 9.31 -9.77 -11.69
N VAL A 82 8.77 -10.43 -12.73
CA VAL A 82 9.47 -11.56 -13.38
C VAL A 82 10.83 -11.15 -13.91
N TRP A 83 10.94 -9.95 -14.49
CA TRP A 83 12.22 -9.41 -14.95
C TRP A 83 13.17 -9.10 -13.76
N ALA A 84 12.65 -8.56 -12.66
CA ALA A 84 13.44 -8.20 -11.49
C ALA A 84 14.03 -9.44 -10.80
N ASP A 85 13.26 -10.52 -10.68
CA ASP A 85 13.69 -11.76 -10.03
C ASP A 85 14.85 -12.44 -10.78
N LYS A 86 14.90 -12.30 -12.12
CA LYS A 86 16.03 -12.79 -12.92
C LYS A 86 17.34 -12.03 -12.68
N GLY A 87 17.30 -10.88 -12.02
CA GLY A 87 18.44 -9.99 -11.81
C GLY A 87 19.29 -10.30 -10.57
N GLY A 88 18.90 -11.31 -9.79
CA GLY A 88 19.55 -11.68 -8.52
C GLY A 88 18.91 -11.04 -7.31
N HIS A 89 19.36 -11.48 -6.12
CA HIS A 89 18.76 -11.16 -4.83
C HIS A 89 19.71 -10.30 -3.96
N GLY A 90 19.23 -9.83 -2.82
CA GLY A 90 19.98 -9.09 -1.85
C GLY A 90 20.57 -7.80 -2.41
N TRP A 91 21.89 -7.59 -2.28
CA TRP A 91 22.56 -6.39 -2.76
C TRP A 91 22.49 -6.18 -4.28
N ARG A 92 22.24 -7.24 -5.07
CA ARG A 92 22.11 -7.17 -6.54
C ARG A 92 20.78 -6.57 -7.00
N ARG A 93 19.74 -6.57 -6.18
CA ARG A 93 18.44 -5.98 -6.51
C ARG A 93 18.53 -4.53 -6.94
N LYS A 94 19.51 -3.76 -6.44
CA LYS A 94 19.72 -2.36 -6.83
C LYS A 94 19.86 -2.16 -8.35
N TYR A 95 20.46 -3.13 -9.07
CA TYR A 95 20.61 -3.04 -10.52
C TYR A 95 19.29 -3.14 -11.28
N ARG A 96 18.30 -3.82 -10.71
CA ARG A 96 16.94 -3.88 -11.24
C ARG A 96 16.08 -2.73 -10.75
N HIS A 97 16.38 -2.21 -9.58
CA HIS A 97 15.68 -1.06 -9.02
C HIS A 97 16.05 0.25 -9.71
N LEU A 98 17.31 0.42 -10.13
CA LEU A 98 17.81 1.65 -10.76
C LEU A 98 16.97 2.12 -11.97
N PRO A 99 16.71 1.29 -13.01
CA PRO A 99 15.93 1.74 -14.16
C PRO A 99 14.49 2.10 -13.79
N ILE A 100 13.93 1.46 -12.78
CA ILE A 100 12.60 1.79 -12.25
C ILE A 100 12.60 3.18 -11.61
N VAL A 101 13.57 3.43 -10.70
CA VAL A 101 13.72 4.74 -10.04
C VAL A 101 13.98 5.85 -11.06
N ILE A 102 14.86 5.62 -12.03
CA ILE A 102 15.09 6.58 -13.11
C ILE A 102 13.80 6.82 -13.91
N GLY A 103 13.09 5.77 -14.27
CA GLY A 103 11.89 5.85 -15.10
C GLY A 103 10.79 6.68 -14.45
N TYR A 104 10.35 6.32 -13.23
CA TYR A 104 9.28 7.07 -12.59
C TYR A 104 9.70 8.50 -12.22
N THR A 105 10.96 8.70 -11.81
CA THR A 105 11.50 10.04 -11.52
C THR A 105 11.51 10.91 -12.76
N LEU A 106 11.95 10.36 -13.90
CA LEU A 106 11.97 11.08 -15.17
C LEU A 106 10.57 11.54 -15.59
N PHE A 107 9.59 10.64 -15.61
CA PHE A 107 8.23 10.99 -16.03
C PHE A 107 7.54 11.92 -15.04
N THR A 108 7.81 11.78 -13.74
CA THR A 108 7.38 12.75 -12.72
C THR A 108 8.00 14.12 -12.99
N PHE A 109 9.31 14.19 -13.24
CA PHE A 109 10.01 15.43 -13.55
C PHE A 109 9.50 16.08 -14.84
N LEU A 110 9.30 15.29 -15.91
CA LEU A 110 8.77 15.79 -17.18
C LEU A 110 7.37 16.40 -17.03
N THR A 111 6.57 15.94 -16.05
CA THR A 111 5.28 16.56 -15.70
C THR A 111 5.43 18.03 -15.31
N GLY A 112 6.57 18.42 -14.76
CA GLY A 112 6.85 19.80 -14.34
C GLY A 112 7.05 20.80 -15.50
N PHE A 113 7.23 20.33 -16.75
CA PHE A 113 7.46 21.22 -17.88
C PHE A 113 6.13 21.64 -18.54
N ASN A 114 5.77 22.91 -18.38
CA ASN A 114 4.54 23.46 -18.96
C ASN A 114 4.42 23.25 -20.48
N VAL A 115 5.50 23.41 -21.21
CA VAL A 115 5.53 23.20 -22.69
C VAL A 115 5.07 21.80 -23.07
N LEU A 116 5.41 20.78 -22.26
CA LEU A 116 5.00 19.39 -22.49
C LEU A 116 3.56 19.14 -22.02
N THR A 117 3.25 19.59 -20.81
CA THR A 117 2.00 19.26 -20.12
C THR A 117 0.91 20.33 -20.20
N ALA A 118 1.04 21.27 -21.14
CA ALA A 118 -0.05 22.14 -21.58
C ALA A 118 -1.18 21.34 -22.25
N SER A 119 -0.88 20.16 -22.79
CA SER A 119 -1.88 19.21 -23.27
C SER A 119 -2.26 18.24 -22.17
N LEU A 120 -3.55 18.12 -21.86
CA LEU A 120 -4.08 17.14 -20.89
C LEU A 120 -3.68 15.70 -21.28
N ALA A 121 -3.69 15.36 -22.57
CA ALA A 121 -3.31 14.02 -23.02
C ALA A 121 -1.84 13.70 -22.70
N VAL A 122 -0.93 14.66 -22.87
CA VAL A 122 0.49 14.50 -22.55
C VAL A 122 0.67 14.45 -21.03
N LEU A 123 -0.01 15.29 -20.26
CA LEU A 123 -0.02 15.23 -18.79
C LEU A 123 -0.44 13.83 -18.32
N VAL A 124 -1.54 13.31 -18.80
CA VAL A 124 -2.04 11.98 -18.46
C VAL A 124 -1.03 10.90 -18.85
N LEU A 125 -0.43 10.99 -20.04
CA LEU A 125 0.59 10.03 -20.49
C LEU A 125 1.81 10.02 -19.57
N MET A 126 2.35 11.19 -19.19
CA MET A 126 3.49 11.27 -18.26
C MET A 126 3.14 10.65 -16.91
N GLN A 127 1.96 10.91 -16.40
CA GLN A 127 1.51 10.35 -15.12
C GLN A 127 1.21 8.86 -15.21
N VAL A 128 0.62 8.36 -16.27
CA VAL A 128 0.42 6.92 -16.53
C VAL A 128 1.76 6.20 -16.54
N LEU A 129 2.77 6.74 -17.25
CA LEU A 129 4.10 6.13 -17.31
C LEU A 129 4.79 6.18 -15.94
N SER A 130 4.72 7.31 -15.23
CA SER A 130 5.29 7.43 -13.88
C SER A 130 4.66 6.43 -12.92
N HIS A 131 3.32 6.35 -12.86
CA HIS A 131 2.61 5.45 -11.94
C HIS A 131 2.81 3.98 -12.29
N ALA A 132 2.77 3.63 -13.57
CA ALA A 132 3.00 2.26 -14.01
C ALA A 132 4.38 1.77 -13.56
N ILE A 133 5.41 2.57 -13.81
CA ILE A 133 6.80 2.21 -13.48
C ILE A 133 7.01 2.22 -11.96
N GLY A 134 6.56 3.28 -11.25
CA GLY A 134 6.70 3.39 -9.78
C GLY A 134 5.96 2.26 -9.06
N GLY A 135 4.70 2.01 -9.41
CA GLY A 135 3.94 0.94 -8.79
C GLY A 135 4.49 -0.47 -9.06
N ALA A 136 5.11 -0.69 -10.21
CA ALA A 136 5.84 -1.93 -10.47
C ALA A 136 7.13 -2.02 -9.63
N GLY A 137 7.74 -0.88 -9.28
CA GLY A 137 8.91 -0.76 -8.40
C GLY A 137 8.63 -1.19 -6.96
N GLU A 138 7.43 -0.93 -6.44
CA GLU A 138 7.02 -1.30 -5.09
C GLU A 138 7.33 -2.75 -4.75
N ALA A 139 7.06 -3.66 -5.66
CA ALA A 139 7.31 -5.08 -5.44
C ALA A 139 8.82 -5.39 -5.35
N ILE A 140 9.69 -4.65 -6.07
CA ILE A 140 11.15 -4.76 -5.96
C ILE A 140 11.62 -4.23 -4.60
N GLU A 141 11.03 -3.15 -4.11
CA GLU A 141 11.35 -2.53 -2.82
C GLU A 141 10.99 -3.45 -1.66
N VAL A 142 9.77 -4.01 -1.69
CA VAL A 142 9.29 -4.99 -0.70
C VAL A 142 10.19 -6.23 -0.66
N ALA A 143 10.54 -6.79 -1.84
CA ALA A 143 11.46 -7.92 -1.92
C ALA A 143 12.84 -7.56 -1.35
N SER A 144 13.38 -6.39 -1.74
CA SER A 144 14.66 -5.90 -1.22
C SER A 144 14.63 -5.77 0.31
N ALA A 145 13.58 -5.16 0.86
CA ALA A 145 13.45 -5.01 2.32
C ALA A 145 13.43 -6.37 3.03
N GLY A 146 12.75 -7.37 2.48
CA GLY A 146 12.72 -8.73 3.04
C GLY A 146 14.05 -9.47 2.95
N GLU A 147 14.84 -9.24 1.89
CA GLU A 147 16.09 -9.94 1.62
C GLU A 147 17.27 -9.49 2.50
N TRP A 148 17.18 -8.34 3.18
CA TRP A 148 18.18 -7.86 4.14
C TRP A 148 17.90 -8.31 5.58
N TRP A 149 16.90 -9.19 5.82
CA TRP A 149 16.51 -9.67 7.13
C TRP A 149 16.35 -11.19 7.19
N SER A 150 16.62 -11.78 8.36
CA SER A 150 16.34 -13.20 8.59
C SER A 150 14.85 -13.51 8.41
N LYS A 151 14.52 -14.76 8.06
CA LYS A 151 13.12 -15.22 7.91
C LYS A 151 12.28 -14.89 9.15
N GLN A 152 12.84 -15.01 10.34
CA GLN A 152 12.17 -14.78 11.63
C GLN A 152 11.81 -13.29 11.87
N ARG A 153 12.59 -12.35 11.31
CA ARG A 153 12.40 -10.90 11.51
C ARG A 153 11.85 -10.18 10.27
N ARG A 154 11.67 -10.90 9.18
CA ARG A 154 11.21 -10.33 7.90
C ARG A 154 9.84 -9.66 8.02
N GLY A 155 8.89 -10.29 8.72
CA GLY A 155 7.55 -9.72 8.91
C GLY A 155 7.59 -8.34 9.58
N MET A 156 8.43 -8.17 10.61
CA MET A 156 8.65 -6.87 11.26
C MET A 156 9.25 -5.85 10.29
N ALA A 157 10.27 -6.25 9.53
CA ALA A 157 10.94 -5.36 8.57
C ALA A 157 9.98 -4.89 7.47
N LEU A 158 9.17 -5.79 6.91
CA LEU A 158 8.16 -5.46 5.91
C LEU A 158 7.06 -4.57 6.49
N GLY A 159 6.61 -4.81 7.73
CA GLY A 159 5.65 -3.95 8.41
C GLY A 159 6.17 -2.52 8.56
N ILE A 160 7.43 -2.34 8.99
CA ILE A 160 8.07 -1.02 9.06
C ILE A 160 8.21 -0.41 7.66
N HIS A 161 8.69 -1.16 6.68
CA HIS A 161 8.85 -0.69 5.31
C HIS A 161 7.55 -0.10 4.75
N HIS A 162 6.42 -0.79 4.93
CA HIS A 162 5.12 -0.34 4.40
C HIS A 162 4.64 0.98 5.02
N THR A 163 5.11 1.38 6.21
CA THR A 163 4.79 2.70 6.75
C THR A 163 5.44 3.85 5.96
N GLY A 164 6.42 3.56 5.12
CA GLY A 164 7.04 4.54 4.22
C GLY A 164 6.02 5.20 3.29
N TYR A 165 5.02 4.44 2.82
CA TYR A 165 4.00 4.97 1.91
C TYR A 165 3.13 6.08 2.57
N PRO A 166 2.41 5.83 3.67
CA PRO A 166 1.58 6.86 4.28
C PRO A 166 2.40 8.06 4.79
N TRP A 167 3.59 7.84 5.32
CA TRP A 167 4.41 8.95 5.82
C TRP A 167 5.13 9.71 4.70
N GLY A 168 5.50 9.03 3.60
CA GLY A 168 5.94 9.69 2.39
C GLY A 168 4.85 10.58 1.81
N THR A 169 3.61 10.08 1.73
CA THR A 169 2.44 10.88 1.32
C THR A 169 2.26 12.12 2.19
N LEU A 170 2.41 11.99 3.53
CA LEU A 170 2.32 13.11 4.46
C LEU A 170 3.38 14.19 4.16
N VAL A 171 4.64 13.77 4.07
CA VAL A 171 5.77 14.68 3.77
C VAL A 171 5.57 15.33 2.40
N GLY A 172 5.11 14.55 1.41
CA GLY A 172 4.78 15.04 0.07
C GLY A 172 3.72 16.12 0.08
N GLY A 173 2.64 15.93 0.86
CA GLY A 173 1.57 16.93 1.00
C GLY A 173 2.08 18.26 1.54
N PHE A 174 2.89 18.24 2.58
CA PHE A 174 3.52 19.47 3.11
C PHE A 174 4.53 20.08 2.14
N ALA A 175 5.31 19.26 1.42
CA ALA A 175 6.23 19.78 0.41
C ALA A 175 5.50 20.46 -0.76
N VAL A 176 4.45 19.83 -1.28
CA VAL A 176 3.58 20.43 -2.32
C VAL A 176 2.91 21.69 -1.81
N SER A 177 2.40 21.68 -0.58
CA SER A 177 1.82 22.87 0.06
C SER A 177 2.81 24.04 0.10
N ALA A 178 4.04 23.80 0.52
CA ALA A 178 5.10 24.82 0.56
C ALA A 178 5.40 25.39 -0.83
N VAL A 179 5.44 24.53 -1.86
CA VAL A 179 5.63 24.97 -3.26
C VAL A 179 4.46 25.82 -3.73
N LEU A 180 3.22 25.39 -3.49
CA LEU A 180 2.03 26.16 -3.90
C LEU A 180 1.92 27.49 -3.16
N ALA A 181 2.31 27.55 -1.90
CA ALA A 181 2.36 28.78 -1.13
C ALA A 181 3.42 29.77 -1.66
N ALA A 182 4.57 29.25 -2.12
CA ALA A 182 5.69 30.06 -2.60
C ALA A 182 5.51 30.54 -4.06
N TYR A 183 4.96 29.71 -4.92
CA TYR A 183 4.90 29.94 -6.38
C TYR A 183 3.49 30.22 -6.92
N GLY A 184 2.46 30.04 -6.10
CA GLY A 184 1.06 30.16 -6.51
C GLY A 184 0.49 28.86 -7.09
N PRO A 185 -0.84 28.68 -7.02
CA PRO A 185 -1.52 27.48 -7.48
C PRO A 185 -1.46 27.27 -9.01
N GLU A 186 -1.30 28.33 -9.78
CA GLU A 186 -1.11 28.29 -11.23
C GLU A 186 0.22 27.67 -11.62
N ASN A 187 1.20 27.68 -10.71
CA ASN A 187 2.53 27.12 -10.91
C ASN A 187 2.71 25.74 -10.25
N TRP A 188 1.61 24.96 -10.09
CA TRP A 188 1.62 23.65 -9.45
C TRP A 188 2.66 22.69 -10.03
N ARG A 189 3.04 22.87 -11.30
CA ARG A 189 4.04 22.06 -11.99
C ARG A 189 5.43 22.15 -11.36
N VAL A 190 5.74 23.25 -10.68
CA VAL A 190 7.03 23.44 -10.01
C VAL A 190 7.32 22.37 -8.96
N ALA A 191 6.28 21.83 -8.30
CA ALA A 191 6.44 20.74 -7.35
C ALA A 191 7.10 19.51 -7.99
N PHE A 192 6.76 19.21 -9.23
CA PHE A 192 7.31 18.08 -9.98
C PHE A 192 8.77 18.31 -10.40
N LEU A 193 9.19 19.56 -10.61
CA LEU A 193 10.58 19.90 -10.94
C LEU A 193 11.55 19.69 -9.77
N TYR A 194 11.08 19.87 -8.52
CA TYR A 194 11.91 19.65 -7.33
C TYR A 194 12.00 18.19 -6.92
N PHE A 195 11.08 17.35 -7.36
CA PHE A 195 10.97 15.95 -6.95
C PHE A 195 12.24 15.11 -7.18
N PRO A 196 13.00 15.23 -8.30
CA PRO A 196 14.21 14.42 -8.52
C PRO A 196 15.29 14.63 -7.46
N ILE A 197 15.36 15.80 -6.82
CA ILE A 197 16.44 16.14 -5.89
C ILE A 197 16.54 15.13 -4.74
N PRO A 198 15.49 14.92 -3.91
CA PRO A 198 15.57 13.94 -2.83
C PRO A 198 15.71 12.50 -3.34
N VAL A 199 15.15 12.17 -4.50
CA VAL A 199 15.26 10.82 -5.08
C VAL A 199 16.70 10.50 -5.43
N VAL A 200 17.39 11.41 -6.15
CA VAL A 200 18.79 11.24 -6.53
C VAL A 200 19.68 11.10 -5.30
N VAL A 201 19.47 11.94 -4.27
CA VAL A 201 20.25 11.90 -3.02
C VAL A 201 20.07 10.55 -2.32
N VAL A 202 18.83 10.17 -2.02
CA VAL A 202 18.54 8.95 -1.24
C VAL A 202 18.95 7.70 -2.01
N PHE A 203 18.65 7.65 -3.32
CA PHE A 203 18.99 6.48 -4.12
C PHE A 203 20.50 6.34 -4.34
N THR A 204 21.24 7.45 -4.45
CA THR A 204 22.72 7.41 -4.52
C THR A 204 23.30 6.86 -3.21
N ILE A 205 22.81 7.29 -2.04
CA ILE A 205 23.22 6.73 -0.75
C ILE A 205 22.94 5.23 -0.70
N TYR A 206 21.72 4.81 -1.09
CA TYR A 206 21.36 3.39 -1.16
C TYR A 206 22.25 2.61 -2.13
N TRP A 207 22.57 3.16 -3.29
CA TRP A 207 23.42 2.53 -4.29
C TRP A 207 24.81 2.19 -3.76
N TRP A 208 25.43 3.14 -3.04
CA TRP A 208 26.74 2.94 -2.39
C TRP A 208 26.65 2.04 -1.15
N PHE A 209 25.56 2.14 -0.43
CA PHE A 209 25.33 1.31 0.75
C PHE A 209 25.12 -0.16 0.38
N SER A 210 24.28 -0.45 -0.60
CA SER A 210 23.91 -1.81 -1.02
C SER A 210 25.06 -2.46 -1.81
N ASN A 211 25.94 -3.20 -1.13
CA ASN A 211 27.06 -3.90 -1.72
C ASN A 211 27.28 -5.28 -1.08
N LYS A 212 28.07 -6.14 -1.75
CA LYS A 212 28.32 -7.51 -1.37
C LYS A 212 28.86 -7.60 0.07
N ARG A 213 29.88 -6.80 0.42
CA ARG A 213 30.53 -6.84 1.73
C ARG A 213 29.54 -6.61 2.90
N ARG A 214 28.63 -5.64 2.75
CA ARG A 214 27.62 -5.36 3.78
C ARG A 214 26.56 -6.45 3.84
N TYR A 215 26.18 -6.99 2.67
CA TYR A 215 25.24 -8.10 2.63
C TYR A 215 25.81 -9.35 3.29
N ASP A 216 27.08 -9.69 3.01
CA ASP A 216 27.77 -10.81 3.67
C ASP A 216 27.81 -10.63 5.20
N THR A 217 28.04 -9.39 5.71
CA THR A 217 27.97 -9.09 7.15
C THR A 217 26.57 -9.42 7.75
N VAL A 218 25.49 -9.17 6.98
CA VAL A 218 24.13 -9.55 7.43
C VAL A 218 23.99 -11.08 7.47
N VAL A 219 24.45 -11.77 6.43
CA VAL A 219 24.40 -13.24 6.36
C VAL A 219 25.15 -13.87 7.53
N GLU A 220 26.39 -13.44 7.78
CA GLU A 220 27.20 -13.90 8.92
C GLU A 220 26.50 -13.68 10.26
N SER A 221 25.85 -12.52 10.44
CA SER A 221 25.14 -12.22 11.69
C SER A 221 23.90 -13.09 11.91
N VAL A 222 23.22 -13.46 10.83
CA VAL A 222 22.03 -14.31 10.86
C VAL A 222 22.43 -15.75 11.17
N GLU A 223 23.53 -16.23 10.62
CA GLU A 223 24.11 -17.54 10.90
C GLU A 223 24.58 -17.63 12.37
N ALA A 224 25.24 -16.58 12.87
CA ALA A 224 25.72 -16.52 14.26
C ALA A 224 24.58 -16.60 15.30
N VAL A 225 23.35 -16.27 14.93
CA VAL A 225 22.14 -16.38 15.79
C VAL A 225 21.44 -17.74 15.57
N GLY A 226 21.89 -18.56 14.63
CA GLY A 226 21.20 -19.82 14.25
C GLY A 226 19.88 -19.61 13.52
N HIS A 227 19.65 -18.43 12.94
CA HIS A 227 18.48 -18.16 12.13
C HIS A 227 18.68 -18.64 10.69
N ALA A 228 17.58 -18.93 10.00
CA ALA A 228 17.61 -19.20 8.57
C ALA A 228 18.13 -17.99 7.81
N LYS A 229 19.04 -18.20 6.87
CA LYS A 229 19.64 -17.16 6.01
C LYS A 229 18.56 -16.25 5.44
N PRO A 230 18.88 -14.93 5.25
CA PRO A 230 18.05 -14.08 4.43
C PRO A 230 18.02 -14.73 3.04
N LEU A 231 16.86 -14.99 2.50
CA LEU A 231 16.65 -15.73 1.26
C LEU A 231 17.88 -15.84 0.34
N GLU A 232 18.63 -16.90 0.44
CA GLU A 232 18.80 -17.73 -0.76
C GLU A 232 17.38 -18.12 -1.10
N ALA A 233 16.91 -17.74 -2.28
CA ALA A 233 15.61 -18.20 -2.73
C ALA A 233 15.43 -19.60 -2.16
N GLU A 234 14.42 -19.81 -1.29
CA GLU A 234 13.90 -21.15 -1.19
C GLU A 234 13.76 -21.50 -2.66
N ALA A 235 14.69 -22.37 -3.14
CA ALA A 235 14.51 -22.98 -4.44
C ALA A 235 13.10 -23.47 -4.32
N VAL A 236 12.19 -22.72 -4.91
CA VAL A 236 10.79 -23.06 -4.90
C VAL A 236 10.87 -24.39 -5.62
N ASP A 237 10.80 -25.49 -4.86
CA ASP A 237 10.60 -26.79 -5.44
C ASP A 237 9.46 -26.57 -6.40
N ALA A 238 9.79 -26.45 -7.68
CA ALA A 238 8.83 -26.13 -8.73
C ALA A 238 7.66 -27.14 -8.71
N ASP A 239 7.89 -28.31 -8.10
CA ASP A 239 6.91 -29.36 -7.85
C ASP A 239 6.00 -29.09 -6.62
N SER A 240 6.36 -28.19 -5.70
CA SER A 240 5.54 -27.91 -4.50
C SER A 240 4.47 -26.85 -4.70
N ILE A 241 4.55 -26.07 -5.78
CA ILE A 241 3.55 -25.05 -6.09
C ILE A 241 2.48 -25.66 -6.98
N LYS A 242 1.36 -26.06 -6.39
CA LYS A 242 0.11 -26.22 -7.15
C LYS A 242 -0.69 -24.91 -7.04
N PRO A 243 -0.52 -23.93 -7.97
CA PRO A 243 -1.28 -22.67 -7.98
C PRO A 243 -2.79 -22.91 -7.87
N ALA A 244 -3.25 -24.02 -8.44
CA ALA A 244 -4.63 -24.48 -8.38
C ALA A 244 -5.16 -24.65 -6.93
N GLN A 245 -4.34 -24.98 -5.95
CA GLN A 245 -4.82 -25.14 -4.56
C GLN A 245 -5.11 -23.79 -3.89
N ALA A 246 -4.29 -22.76 -4.14
CA ALA A 246 -4.55 -21.41 -3.65
C ALA A 246 -5.79 -20.80 -4.31
N VAL A 247 -5.92 -20.98 -5.64
CA VAL A 247 -7.10 -20.50 -6.40
C VAL A 247 -8.40 -21.18 -5.94
N ARG A 248 -8.33 -22.46 -5.57
CA ARG A 248 -9.50 -23.24 -5.09
C ARG A 248 -9.88 -22.95 -3.63
N ASN A 249 -9.04 -22.25 -2.86
CA ASN A 249 -9.40 -21.88 -1.48
C ASN A 249 -10.40 -20.73 -1.49
N PRO A 250 -11.67 -20.95 -1.12
CA PRO A 250 -12.71 -19.91 -1.17
C PRO A 250 -12.41 -18.73 -0.27
N ASN A 251 -11.66 -18.93 0.83
CA ASN A 251 -11.28 -17.85 1.73
C ASN A 251 -10.37 -16.83 1.03
N ILE A 252 -9.45 -17.26 0.16
CA ILE A 252 -8.55 -16.37 -0.60
C ILE A 252 -9.35 -15.53 -1.61
N GLY A 253 -10.30 -16.14 -2.33
CA GLY A 253 -11.18 -15.41 -3.25
C GLY A 253 -12.06 -14.37 -2.57
N VAL A 254 -12.65 -14.74 -1.41
CA VAL A 254 -13.45 -13.81 -0.61
C VAL A 254 -12.59 -12.64 -0.12
N ILE A 255 -11.38 -12.91 0.36
CA ILE A 255 -10.44 -11.85 0.82
C ILE A 255 -10.00 -10.94 -0.32
N ALA A 256 -9.81 -11.45 -1.54
CA ALA A 256 -9.52 -10.62 -2.71
C ALA A 256 -10.69 -9.68 -3.05
N LEU A 257 -11.93 -10.14 -2.92
CA LEU A 257 -13.13 -9.30 -3.08
C LEU A 257 -13.19 -8.20 -1.99
N ILE A 258 -12.91 -8.55 -0.74
CA ILE A 258 -12.88 -7.58 0.36
C ILE A 258 -11.75 -6.57 0.16
N ALA A 259 -10.59 -7.00 -0.33
CA ALA A 259 -9.48 -6.13 -0.68
C ALA A 259 -9.88 -5.12 -1.77
N MET A 260 -10.57 -5.57 -2.82
CA MET A 260 -11.13 -4.69 -3.85
C MET A 260 -12.07 -3.64 -3.26
N MET A 261 -13.03 -4.06 -2.44
CA MET A 261 -13.99 -3.14 -1.80
C MET A 261 -13.27 -2.13 -0.89
N SER A 262 -12.29 -2.59 -0.10
CA SER A 262 -11.53 -1.74 0.82
C SER A 262 -10.71 -0.68 0.07
N ILE A 263 -10.09 -1.05 -1.06
CA ILE A 263 -9.32 -0.12 -1.87
C ILE A 263 -10.22 0.87 -2.63
N VAL A 264 -11.42 0.46 -3.02
CA VAL A 264 -12.43 1.39 -3.57
C VAL A 264 -12.76 2.46 -2.54
N GLY A 265 -12.95 2.11 -1.28
CA GLY A 265 -13.15 3.06 -0.18
C GLY A 265 -11.95 3.98 0.03
N TYR A 266 -10.75 3.41 0.06
CA TYR A 266 -9.51 4.16 0.25
C TYR A 266 -9.26 5.18 -0.87
N PHE A 267 -9.26 4.74 -2.13
CA PHE A 267 -9.03 5.63 -3.28
C PHE A 267 -10.18 6.62 -3.49
N GLY A 268 -11.43 6.16 -3.28
CA GLY A 268 -12.58 7.02 -3.35
C GLY A 268 -12.54 8.18 -2.37
N LEU A 269 -12.05 7.93 -1.16
CA LEU A 269 -11.89 8.99 -0.17
C LEU A 269 -10.63 9.83 -0.44
N SER A 270 -9.45 9.20 -0.53
CA SER A 270 -8.18 9.90 -0.56
C SER A 270 -7.97 10.76 -1.80
N PHE A 271 -8.45 10.34 -2.96
CA PHE A 271 -8.26 11.08 -4.22
C PHE A 271 -9.28 12.20 -4.41
N TRP A 272 -10.46 12.08 -3.79
CA TRP A 272 -11.49 13.12 -3.87
C TRP A 272 -11.49 14.09 -2.70
N LEU A 273 -10.76 13.78 -1.62
CA LEU A 273 -10.61 14.69 -0.48
C LEU A 273 -10.01 16.05 -0.86
N PRO A 274 -8.95 16.16 -1.70
CA PRO A 274 -8.46 17.45 -2.16
C PRO A 274 -9.54 18.29 -2.86
N GLN A 275 -10.35 17.66 -3.71
CA GLN A 275 -11.44 18.35 -4.41
C GLN A 275 -12.54 18.85 -3.45
N TYR A 276 -12.91 18.02 -2.48
CA TYR A 276 -13.85 18.41 -1.43
C TYR A 276 -13.35 19.62 -0.64
N LEU A 277 -12.09 19.60 -0.21
CA LEU A 277 -11.49 20.70 0.55
C LEU A 277 -11.41 21.99 -0.28
N ALA A 278 -11.10 21.88 -1.58
CA ALA A 278 -11.01 23.05 -2.46
C ALA A 278 -12.38 23.65 -2.79
N PHE A 279 -13.32 22.82 -3.26
CA PHE A 279 -14.55 23.31 -3.89
C PHE A 279 -15.76 23.38 -2.96
N VAL A 280 -15.77 22.61 -1.87
CA VAL A 280 -16.86 22.59 -0.88
C VAL A 280 -16.46 23.29 0.41
N ALA A 281 -15.27 23.00 0.93
CA ALA A 281 -14.77 23.61 2.17
C ALA A 281 -14.01 24.93 1.95
N HIS A 282 -13.75 25.31 0.69
CA HIS A 282 -13.14 26.58 0.27
C HIS A 282 -11.75 26.87 0.84
N TYR A 283 -10.95 25.83 1.12
CA TYR A 283 -9.54 25.98 1.45
C TYR A 283 -8.72 26.37 0.22
N ASN A 284 -7.68 27.19 0.41
CA ASN A 284 -6.75 27.48 -0.69
C ASN A 284 -5.95 26.22 -1.08
N TYR A 285 -5.39 26.19 -2.28
CA TYR A 285 -4.77 24.97 -2.81
C TYR A 285 -3.51 24.53 -2.03
N ALA A 286 -2.78 25.44 -1.39
CA ALA A 286 -1.68 25.10 -0.51
C ALA A 286 -2.18 24.39 0.76
N GLU A 287 -3.23 24.90 1.38
CA GLU A 287 -3.91 24.27 2.52
C GLU A 287 -4.48 22.91 2.13
N VAL A 288 -5.11 22.81 0.94
CA VAL A 288 -5.63 21.55 0.41
C VAL A 288 -4.53 20.49 0.33
N ALA A 289 -3.36 20.82 -0.22
CA ALA A 289 -2.25 19.88 -0.33
C ALA A 289 -1.76 19.37 1.04
N ALA A 290 -1.70 20.28 2.06
CA ALA A 290 -1.30 19.90 3.41
C ALA A 290 -2.39 19.11 4.15
N TYR A 291 -3.64 19.56 4.05
CA TYR A 291 -4.71 19.01 4.88
C TYR A 291 -5.30 17.72 4.33
N SER A 292 -5.26 17.48 3.01
CA SER A 292 -5.81 16.27 2.41
C SER A 292 -5.05 14.99 2.73
N VAL A 293 -3.89 15.07 3.37
CA VAL A 293 -3.03 13.93 3.69
C VAL A 293 -2.94 13.59 5.18
N LEU A 294 -3.64 14.33 6.04
CA LEU A 294 -3.52 14.18 7.50
C LEU A 294 -3.98 12.80 8.02
N PHE A 295 -4.89 12.13 7.32
CA PHE A 295 -5.29 10.77 7.67
C PHE A 295 -4.13 9.77 7.63
N THR A 296 -3.06 10.07 6.91
CA THR A 296 -1.88 9.19 6.81
C THR A 296 -1.05 9.18 8.10
N ILE A 297 -1.16 10.21 8.97
CA ILE A 297 -0.49 10.26 10.28
C ILE A 297 -0.89 9.03 11.10
N THR A 298 -2.18 8.87 11.31
CA THR A 298 -2.71 7.74 12.07
C THR A 298 -2.80 6.46 11.23
N GLY A 299 -2.82 6.59 9.89
CA GLY A 299 -2.87 5.47 8.97
C GLY A 299 -1.65 4.53 9.07
N GLY A 300 -0.45 5.10 9.14
CA GLY A 300 0.78 4.32 9.36
C GLY A 300 0.81 3.65 10.73
N ILE A 301 0.38 4.36 11.78
CA ILE A 301 0.27 3.81 13.15
C ILE A 301 -0.78 2.70 13.20
N GLY A 302 -1.96 2.96 12.67
CA GLY A 302 -3.07 2.02 12.67
C GLY A 302 -2.75 0.72 11.94
N GLN A 303 -2.02 0.78 10.84
CA GLN A 303 -1.58 -0.39 10.09
C GLN A 303 -0.76 -1.37 10.96
N ILE A 304 0.14 -0.85 11.79
CA ILE A 304 0.95 -1.65 12.72
C ILE A 304 0.08 -2.16 13.87
N VAL A 305 -0.70 -1.27 14.49
CA VAL A 305 -1.50 -1.57 15.68
C VAL A 305 -2.56 -2.62 15.38
N TRP A 306 -3.31 -2.47 14.28
CA TRP A 306 -4.33 -3.44 13.87
C TRP A 306 -3.75 -4.79 13.47
N GLY A 307 -2.55 -4.80 12.86
CA GLY A 307 -1.80 -6.04 12.64
C GLY A 307 -1.57 -6.80 13.94
N ALA A 308 -1.01 -6.12 14.95
CA ALA A 308 -0.73 -6.71 16.27
C ALA A 308 -2.00 -7.09 17.06
N ILE A 309 -3.06 -6.29 16.99
CA ILE A 309 -4.36 -6.60 17.60
C ILE A 309 -4.95 -7.86 16.98
N SER A 310 -4.86 -8.00 15.66
CA SER A 310 -5.44 -9.12 14.93
C SER A 310 -4.80 -10.47 15.27
N ASP A 311 -3.54 -10.47 15.68
CA ASP A 311 -2.85 -11.68 16.16
C ASP A 311 -3.47 -12.20 17.48
N ARG A 312 -4.09 -11.32 18.28
CA ARG A 312 -4.67 -11.64 19.59
C ARG A 312 -6.14 -11.95 19.54
N ILE A 313 -6.93 -11.06 18.91
CA ILE A 313 -8.40 -11.18 18.89
C ILE A 313 -8.94 -11.96 17.68
N GLY A 314 -8.09 -12.20 16.67
CA GLY A 314 -8.44 -12.88 15.43
C GLY A 314 -8.44 -11.94 14.23
N ARG A 315 -8.04 -12.47 13.07
CA ARG A 315 -7.93 -11.72 11.80
C ARG A 315 -9.30 -11.25 11.31
N LYS A 316 -10.27 -12.15 11.29
CA LYS A 316 -11.64 -11.89 10.83
C LYS A 316 -12.31 -10.81 11.67
N LEU A 317 -12.28 -10.95 13.00
CA LEU A 317 -12.91 -9.98 13.91
C LEU A 317 -12.26 -8.60 13.77
N SER A 318 -10.93 -8.53 13.69
CA SER A 318 -10.22 -7.27 13.49
C SER A 318 -10.60 -6.61 12.17
N LEU A 319 -10.71 -7.37 11.09
CA LEU A 319 -11.12 -6.85 9.78
C LEU A 319 -12.54 -6.30 9.82
N MET A 320 -13.47 -6.99 10.50
CA MET A 320 -14.84 -6.50 10.68
C MET A 320 -14.90 -5.19 11.44
N ILE A 321 -14.15 -5.06 12.55
CA ILE A 321 -14.09 -3.83 13.35
C ILE A 321 -13.53 -2.68 12.49
N VAL A 322 -12.45 -2.93 11.78
CA VAL A 322 -11.79 -1.95 10.90
C VAL A 322 -12.73 -1.47 9.79
N LEU A 323 -13.45 -2.38 9.12
CA LEU A 323 -14.39 -2.02 8.04
C LEU A 323 -15.56 -1.20 8.59
N GLY A 324 -16.10 -1.55 9.76
CA GLY A 324 -17.14 -0.77 10.44
C GLY A 324 -16.63 0.63 10.84
N TRP A 325 -15.41 0.72 11.36
CA TRP A 325 -14.78 1.99 11.71
C TRP A 325 -14.59 2.89 10.48
N ILE A 326 -14.12 2.33 9.36
CA ILE A 326 -13.98 3.06 8.09
C ILE A 326 -15.35 3.56 7.61
N ALA A 327 -16.38 2.72 7.65
CA ALA A 327 -17.72 3.12 7.24
C ALA A 327 -18.24 4.34 8.03
N VAL A 328 -18.10 4.33 9.36
CA VAL A 328 -18.43 5.46 10.22
C VAL A 328 -17.58 6.68 9.88
N GLY A 329 -16.27 6.49 9.75
CA GLY A 329 -15.33 7.57 9.40
C GLY A 329 -15.66 8.24 8.08
N ILE A 330 -16.00 7.47 7.05
CA ILE A 330 -16.40 8.00 5.74
C ILE A 330 -17.67 8.87 5.85
N VAL A 331 -18.67 8.44 6.60
CA VAL A 331 -19.88 9.24 6.81
C VAL A 331 -19.57 10.56 7.53
N LEU A 332 -18.63 10.54 8.48
CA LEU A 332 -18.24 11.76 9.20
C LEU A 332 -17.62 12.82 8.29
N PHE A 333 -17.04 12.44 7.12
CA PHE A 333 -16.46 13.41 6.18
C PHE A 333 -17.45 14.47 5.66
N GLN A 334 -18.76 14.21 5.66
CA GLN A 334 -19.75 15.23 5.32
C GLN A 334 -19.65 16.48 6.22
N PHE A 335 -19.05 16.36 7.41
CA PHE A 335 -18.85 17.44 8.37
C PHE A 335 -17.44 18.05 8.30
N ALA A 336 -16.53 17.50 7.47
CA ALA A 336 -15.14 17.95 7.42
C ALA A 336 -15.02 19.44 6.99
N GLY A 337 -15.94 19.96 6.17
CA GLY A 337 -15.95 21.36 5.76
C GLY A 337 -16.37 22.37 6.83
N THR A 338 -16.82 21.94 8.02
CA THR A 338 -17.38 22.85 9.03
C THR A 338 -16.32 23.63 9.81
N SER A 339 -15.14 23.08 9.99
CA SER A 339 -14.01 23.73 10.67
C SER A 339 -12.70 22.98 10.44
N LEU A 340 -11.56 23.65 10.63
CA LEU A 340 -10.24 23.01 10.59
C LEU A 340 -10.11 21.88 11.63
N GLY A 341 -10.69 22.04 12.81
CA GLY A 341 -10.73 20.99 13.83
C GLY A 341 -11.49 19.74 13.36
N ALA A 342 -12.59 19.91 12.61
CA ALA A 342 -13.33 18.81 12.01
C ALA A 342 -12.51 18.12 10.90
N VAL A 343 -11.85 18.89 10.01
CA VAL A 343 -10.94 18.35 8.99
C VAL A 343 -9.88 17.45 9.63
N ILE A 344 -9.18 17.95 10.64
CA ILE A 344 -8.11 17.22 11.33
C ILE A 344 -8.67 16.01 12.09
N GLY A 345 -9.68 16.22 12.94
CA GLY A 345 -10.22 15.20 13.82
C GLY A 345 -10.81 14.01 13.06
N ILE A 346 -11.59 14.27 12.01
CA ILE A 346 -12.20 13.21 11.19
C ILE A 346 -11.13 12.42 10.44
N GLN A 347 -10.12 13.10 9.88
CA GLN A 347 -9.03 12.43 9.18
C GLN A 347 -8.19 11.56 10.12
N LEU A 348 -7.84 12.07 11.31
CA LEU A 348 -7.10 11.27 12.30
C LEU A 348 -7.93 10.07 12.78
N PHE A 349 -9.22 10.24 12.96
CA PHE A 349 -10.13 9.17 13.34
C PHE A 349 -10.21 8.09 12.27
N VAL A 350 -10.53 8.44 11.02
CA VAL A 350 -10.67 7.44 9.96
C VAL A 350 -9.31 6.85 9.55
N GLY A 351 -8.27 7.65 9.55
CA GLY A 351 -6.91 7.24 9.18
C GLY A 351 -6.43 6.07 10.00
N PHE A 352 -6.74 6.02 11.31
CA PHE A 352 -6.33 4.92 12.19
C PHE A 352 -6.83 3.53 11.74
N ALA A 353 -7.91 3.47 10.96
CA ALA A 353 -8.43 2.24 10.39
C ALA A 353 -8.15 2.11 8.88
N LEU A 354 -8.04 3.23 8.15
CA LEU A 354 -8.13 3.26 6.69
C LEU A 354 -7.08 2.41 5.96
N ASN A 355 -5.85 2.32 6.51
CA ASN A 355 -4.76 1.52 5.94
C ASN A 355 -4.71 0.08 6.50
N ALA A 356 -5.44 -0.21 7.58
CA ALA A 356 -5.40 -1.50 8.25
C ALA A 356 -5.91 -2.69 7.39
N PRO A 357 -6.93 -2.54 6.51
CA PRO A 357 -7.37 -3.63 5.65
C PRO A 357 -6.22 -4.22 4.82
N TYR A 358 -5.27 -3.39 4.35
CA TYR A 358 -4.10 -3.85 3.61
C TYR A 358 -3.32 -4.94 4.35
N THR A 359 -2.97 -4.70 5.60
CA THR A 359 -2.25 -5.67 6.43
C THR A 359 -3.09 -6.92 6.71
N LEU A 360 -4.38 -6.73 7.00
CA LEU A 360 -5.26 -7.81 7.43
C LEU A 360 -5.61 -8.77 6.29
N VAL A 361 -5.89 -8.25 5.08
CA VAL A 361 -6.23 -9.10 3.93
C VAL A 361 -5.06 -9.97 3.50
N TYR A 362 -3.83 -9.42 3.49
CA TYR A 362 -2.64 -10.22 3.20
C TYR A 362 -2.38 -11.26 4.30
N ALA A 363 -2.54 -10.88 5.57
CA ALA A 363 -2.35 -11.83 6.67
C ALA A 363 -3.33 -13.01 6.58
N ILE A 364 -4.62 -12.75 6.31
CA ILE A 364 -5.62 -13.81 6.14
C ILE A 364 -5.31 -14.67 4.90
N ALA A 365 -4.88 -14.06 3.80
CA ALA A 365 -4.50 -14.77 2.60
C ALA A 365 -3.31 -15.70 2.84
N PHE A 366 -2.27 -15.23 3.53
CA PHE A 366 -1.09 -16.04 3.88
C PHE A 366 -1.42 -17.17 4.84
N ASP A 367 -2.23 -16.89 5.87
CA ASP A 367 -2.68 -17.91 6.82
C ASP A 367 -3.59 -18.97 6.16
N SER A 368 -4.30 -18.60 5.08
CA SER A 368 -5.19 -19.49 4.32
C SER A 368 -4.46 -20.27 3.24
N ALA A 369 -3.27 -19.83 2.84
CA ALA A 369 -2.47 -20.47 1.82
C ALA A 369 -1.84 -21.77 2.34
N GLY A 370 -1.74 -22.78 1.50
CA GLY A 370 -0.93 -23.98 1.78
C GLY A 370 0.56 -23.65 1.78
N LYS A 371 1.36 -24.58 2.29
CA LYS A 371 2.84 -24.47 2.23
C LYS A 371 3.29 -24.26 0.78
N GLY A 372 4.10 -23.22 0.52
CA GLY A 372 4.61 -22.89 -0.82
C GLY A 372 3.66 -22.12 -1.74
N SER A 373 2.42 -21.79 -1.31
CA SER A 373 1.44 -21.05 -2.14
C SER A 373 1.12 -19.64 -1.70
N THR A 374 1.88 -19.09 -0.75
CA THR A 374 1.69 -17.70 -0.23
C THR A 374 1.85 -16.64 -1.30
N GLY A 375 2.79 -16.82 -2.25
CA GLY A 375 2.97 -15.92 -3.38
C GLY A 375 1.75 -15.87 -4.31
N VAL A 376 1.12 -17.03 -4.58
CA VAL A 376 -0.11 -17.09 -5.38
C VAL A 376 -1.27 -16.43 -4.64
N ALA A 377 -1.39 -16.68 -3.33
CA ALA A 377 -2.44 -16.06 -2.51
C ALA A 377 -2.31 -14.52 -2.49
N SER A 378 -1.11 -13.98 -2.33
CA SER A 378 -0.88 -12.53 -2.40
C SER A 378 -1.18 -11.96 -3.79
N SER A 379 -0.85 -12.68 -4.86
CA SER A 379 -1.16 -12.25 -6.22
C SER A 379 -2.67 -12.16 -6.48
N ILE A 380 -3.47 -13.09 -5.95
CA ILE A 380 -4.93 -13.04 -6.05
C ILE A 380 -5.49 -11.82 -5.30
N VAL A 381 -4.96 -11.53 -4.10
CA VAL A 381 -5.33 -10.33 -3.34
C VAL A 381 -4.95 -9.06 -4.11
N ASN A 382 -3.75 -9.03 -4.72
CA ASN A 382 -3.30 -7.91 -5.55
C ASN A 382 -4.21 -7.64 -6.75
N VAL A 383 -4.72 -8.69 -7.41
CA VAL A 383 -5.73 -8.53 -8.48
C VAL A 383 -6.96 -7.79 -7.95
N GLY A 384 -7.45 -8.16 -6.76
CA GLY A 384 -8.55 -7.43 -6.11
C GLY A 384 -8.21 -5.96 -5.88
N ILE A 385 -7.04 -5.68 -5.32
CA ILE A 385 -6.55 -4.31 -5.07
C ILE A 385 -6.49 -3.50 -6.37
N TYR A 386 -5.89 -4.03 -7.43
CA TYR A 386 -5.78 -3.32 -8.71
C TYR A 386 -7.14 -3.09 -9.38
N LEU A 387 -8.07 -4.06 -9.29
CA LEU A 387 -9.43 -3.88 -9.78
C LEU A 387 -10.14 -2.73 -9.05
N GLY A 388 -9.86 -2.48 -7.77
CA GLY A 388 -10.38 -1.32 -7.06
C GLY A 388 -9.89 0.03 -7.58
N GLY A 389 -8.86 0.06 -8.43
CA GLY A 389 -8.33 1.27 -9.07
C GLY A 389 -9.32 2.01 -9.97
N PHE A 390 -10.50 1.45 -10.29
CA PHE A 390 -11.57 2.16 -10.99
C PHE A 390 -12.35 3.14 -10.09
N SER A 391 -12.12 3.11 -8.78
CA SER A 391 -12.82 3.92 -7.79
C SER A 391 -12.89 5.42 -8.11
N PRO A 392 -11.82 6.09 -8.56
CA PRO A 392 -11.88 7.52 -8.83
C PRO A 392 -12.92 7.88 -9.90
N TYR A 393 -13.06 7.08 -10.96
CA TYR A 393 -14.10 7.29 -11.97
C TYR A 393 -15.50 7.12 -11.40
N LEU A 394 -15.72 6.07 -10.62
CA LEU A 394 -17.02 5.79 -10.02
C LEU A 394 -17.45 6.93 -9.08
N VAL A 395 -16.56 7.37 -8.20
CA VAL A 395 -16.83 8.49 -7.27
C VAL A 395 -17.03 9.79 -8.04
N GLY A 396 -16.22 10.07 -9.07
CA GLY A 396 -16.40 11.24 -9.95
C GLY A 396 -17.76 11.27 -10.64
N ALA A 397 -18.26 10.12 -11.13
CA ALA A 397 -19.58 10.00 -11.70
C ALA A 397 -20.69 10.29 -10.67
N LEU A 398 -20.56 9.78 -9.44
CA LEU A 398 -21.51 10.06 -8.34
C LEU A 398 -21.52 11.55 -7.96
N ILE A 399 -20.35 12.20 -7.91
CA ILE A 399 -20.24 13.64 -7.66
C ILE A 399 -20.91 14.43 -8.79
N ALA A 400 -20.70 14.03 -10.04
CA ALA A 400 -21.33 14.67 -11.19
C ALA A 400 -22.86 14.58 -11.16
N LEU A 401 -23.40 13.40 -10.80
CA LEU A 401 -24.84 13.18 -10.65
C LEU A 401 -25.46 14.07 -9.55
N GLY A 402 -24.70 14.40 -8.50
CA GLY A 402 -25.15 15.23 -7.40
C GLY A 402 -24.90 16.74 -7.57
N GLY A 403 -24.52 17.22 -8.78
CA GLY A 403 -24.39 18.66 -9.09
C GLY A 403 -22.94 19.15 -9.26
N GLY A 404 -21.96 18.28 -9.31
CA GLY A 404 -20.57 18.62 -9.64
C GLY A 404 -19.69 19.01 -8.46
N PHE A 405 -18.52 19.59 -8.74
CA PHE A 405 -17.48 19.86 -7.73
C PHE A 405 -17.91 20.77 -6.57
N SER A 406 -18.73 21.78 -6.83
CA SER A 406 -19.16 22.74 -5.80
C SER A 406 -20.41 22.28 -5.04
N SER A 407 -20.95 21.11 -5.36
CA SER A 407 -22.15 20.59 -4.71
C SER A 407 -21.83 19.64 -3.56
N PRO A 408 -22.12 20.00 -2.30
CA PRO A 408 -22.01 19.08 -1.18
C PRO A 408 -22.82 17.79 -1.36
N THR A 409 -23.96 17.86 -2.06
CA THR A 409 -24.83 16.72 -2.33
C THR A 409 -24.11 15.63 -3.11
N GLY A 410 -23.32 16.00 -4.13
CA GLY A 410 -22.56 15.04 -4.94
C GLY A 410 -21.56 14.26 -4.10
N TYR A 411 -20.83 14.95 -3.23
CA TYR A 411 -19.88 14.31 -2.31
C TYR A 411 -20.61 13.44 -1.28
N ASN A 412 -21.75 13.88 -0.74
CA ASN A 412 -22.52 13.08 0.21
C ASN A 412 -23.05 11.78 -0.43
N ILE A 413 -23.52 11.81 -1.68
CA ILE A 413 -23.91 10.61 -2.43
C ILE A 413 -22.73 9.65 -2.52
N ALA A 414 -21.54 10.15 -2.90
CA ALA A 414 -20.34 9.35 -2.99
C ALA A 414 -19.89 8.80 -1.61
N LEU A 415 -19.92 9.60 -0.56
CA LEU A 415 -19.57 9.17 0.80
C LEU A 415 -20.52 8.07 1.31
N TYR A 416 -21.83 8.23 1.10
CA TYR A 416 -22.80 7.19 1.52
C TYR A 416 -22.64 5.91 0.70
N PHE A 417 -22.34 6.01 -0.60
CA PHE A 417 -22.01 4.85 -1.41
C PHE A 417 -20.78 4.12 -0.90
N LEU A 418 -19.68 4.84 -0.63
CA LEU A 418 -18.44 4.26 -0.11
C LEU A 418 -18.63 3.64 1.28
N ALA A 419 -19.37 4.32 2.16
CA ALA A 419 -19.69 3.78 3.48
C ALA A 419 -20.55 2.51 3.38
N GLY A 420 -21.57 2.52 2.50
CA GLY A 420 -22.38 1.34 2.19
C GLY A 420 -21.54 0.17 1.67
N LEU A 421 -20.57 0.45 0.80
CA LEU A 421 -19.64 -0.57 0.30
C LEU A 421 -18.79 -1.17 1.44
N MET A 422 -18.34 -0.35 2.41
CA MET A 422 -17.62 -0.86 3.59
C MET A 422 -18.51 -1.75 4.48
N LEU A 423 -19.80 -1.40 4.62
CA LEU A 423 -20.75 -2.26 5.34
C LEU A 423 -21.01 -3.57 4.59
N VAL A 424 -21.09 -3.54 3.25
CA VAL A 424 -21.18 -4.77 2.46
C VAL A 424 -19.93 -5.62 2.64
N ALA A 425 -18.74 -5.02 2.59
CA ALA A 425 -17.48 -5.71 2.86
C ALA A 425 -17.44 -6.33 4.26
N LEU A 426 -17.96 -5.63 5.27
CA LEU A 426 -18.11 -6.14 6.64
C LEU A 426 -19.03 -7.36 6.67
N ILE A 427 -20.19 -7.28 6.03
CA ILE A 427 -21.16 -8.41 5.96
C ILE A 427 -20.54 -9.61 5.22
N VAL A 428 -19.87 -9.37 4.09
CA VAL A 428 -19.14 -10.42 3.35
C VAL A 428 -18.06 -11.05 4.23
N THR A 429 -17.31 -10.23 4.99
CA THR A 429 -16.32 -10.74 5.95
C THR A 429 -16.99 -11.60 7.03
N ALA A 430 -18.09 -11.14 7.59
CA ALA A 430 -18.81 -11.86 8.66
C ALA A 430 -19.33 -13.22 8.19
N LEU A 431 -19.89 -13.28 6.99
CA LEU A 431 -20.58 -14.47 6.50
C LEU A 431 -19.63 -15.47 5.81
N PHE A 432 -18.65 -15.00 5.05
CA PHE A 432 -17.88 -15.85 4.12
C PHE A 432 -16.41 -16.01 4.50
N THR A 433 -15.81 -15.09 5.30
CA THR A 433 -14.42 -15.23 5.73
C THR A 433 -14.29 -16.21 6.87
N ARG A 434 -13.30 -17.11 6.80
CA ARG A 434 -12.96 -18.04 7.89
C ARG A 434 -11.87 -17.42 8.77
N GLU A 435 -12.00 -17.60 10.11
CA GLU A 435 -10.97 -17.17 11.05
C GLU A 435 -9.69 -18.02 10.90
N THR A 436 -8.56 -17.38 10.84
CA THR A 436 -7.27 -18.06 10.62
C THR A 436 -6.39 -18.11 11.86
N VAL A 437 -6.56 -17.16 12.80
CA VAL A 437 -5.73 -17.00 14.02
C VAL A 437 -6.60 -16.61 15.21
N GLY A 438 -6.08 -16.81 16.44
CA GLY A 438 -6.71 -16.34 17.67
C GLY A 438 -7.58 -17.39 18.37
N ARG A 439 -8.24 -16.98 19.45
CA ARG A 439 -9.04 -17.84 20.33
C ARG A 439 -10.25 -18.47 19.65
N PHE A 440 -10.71 -17.95 18.54
CA PHE A 440 -11.89 -18.42 17.81
C PHE A 440 -11.60 -19.52 16.78
N ARG A 441 -10.32 -19.78 16.46
CA ARG A 441 -9.94 -20.84 15.51
C ARG A 441 -10.36 -22.25 15.94
N SER A 442 -10.35 -22.51 17.24
CA SER A 442 -10.79 -23.79 17.82
C SER A 442 -12.32 -24.00 17.69
N ARG A 443 -13.10 -22.91 17.77
CA ARG A 443 -14.56 -22.95 17.69
C ARG A 443 -15.05 -23.21 16.26
N ASP A 444 -14.41 -22.61 15.27
CA ASP A 444 -14.71 -22.86 13.84
C ASP A 444 -14.34 -24.30 13.42
N ARG A 445 -13.25 -24.86 13.95
CA ARG A 445 -12.89 -26.26 13.71
C ARG A 445 -13.89 -27.23 14.35
N ALA A 446 -14.38 -26.94 15.54
CA ALA A 446 -15.40 -27.74 16.22
C ALA A 446 -16.75 -27.70 15.45
N LEU A 447 -17.14 -26.54 14.93
CA LEU A 447 -18.36 -26.40 14.14
C LEU A 447 -18.29 -27.11 12.78
N VAL A 448 -17.11 -27.12 12.14
CA VAL A 448 -16.89 -27.85 10.90
C VAL A 448 -16.86 -29.36 11.13
N SER A 449 -16.25 -29.83 12.23
CA SER A 449 -16.25 -31.25 12.60
C SER A 449 -17.64 -31.75 12.97
N LEU A 450 -18.48 -30.94 13.62
CA LEU A 450 -19.88 -31.28 13.92
C LEU A 450 -20.76 -31.32 12.66
N ARG A 451 -20.47 -30.45 11.67
CA ARG A 451 -21.20 -30.49 10.38
C ARG A 451 -20.81 -31.70 9.52
N SER A 452 -19.53 -32.09 9.51
CA SER A 452 -19.09 -33.30 8.80
C SER A 452 -19.64 -34.56 9.46
N CYS A 453 -19.66 -34.64 10.80
CA CYS A 453 -20.22 -35.76 11.53
C CYS A 453 -21.75 -35.92 11.32
N ASN A 454 -22.48 -34.81 11.22
CA ASN A 454 -23.93 -34.86 10.92
C ASN A 454 -24.23 -35.22 9.45
N LEU A 455 -23.34 -34.90 8.51
CA LEU A 455 -23.49 -35.32 7.09
C LEU A 455 -23.19 -36.80 6.90
N ASP A 456 -22.19 -37.34 7.60
CA ASP A 456 -21.87 -38.78 7.54
C ASP A 456 -22.94 -39.65 8.22
N GLN A 457 -23.62 -39.14 9.26
CA GLN A 457 -24.78 -39.81 9.86
C GLN A 457 -26.06 -39.72 9.01
N ALA A 458 -26.20 -38.69 8.18
CA ALA A 458 -27.36 -38.55 7.29
C ALA A 458 -27.21 -39.37 5.98
N THR A 459 -26.00 -39.74 5.60
CA THR A 459 -25.72 -40.53 4.39
C THR A 459 -25.43 -42.01 4.64
N GLY A 460 -25.26 -42.41 5.91
CA GLY A 460 -24.97 -43.81 6.30
C GLY A 460 -26.19 -44.64 6.68
N GLY A 461 -27.40 -44.13 6.44
CA GLY A 461 -28.69 -44.78 6.80
C GLY A 461 -29.57 -45.07 5.57
N ALA A 462 -29.00 -45.41 4.40
CA ALA A 462 -29.76 -45.86 3.23
C ALA A 462 -29.16 -47.14 2.66
#